data_47ede5e434c850a5e677da38303bcb4c
#
_entry.id   47ede5e434c850a5e677da38303bcb4c
#
_cell.length_a   1.000
_cell.length_b   1.000
_cell.length_c   1.000
_cell.angle_alpha   90.00
_cell.angle_beta   90.00
_cell.angle_gamma   90.00
#
_symmetry.space_group_name_H-M   'P 1'
#
loop_
_entity.id
_entity.type
_entity.pdbx_description
1 polymer ?
#
loop_
_entity_poly.entity_id
_entity_poly.type
_entity_poly.pdbx_seq_one_letter_code
_entity_poly.pdbx_strand_id
1 'polypeptide(L)'
;DVYKRQRHMQELLLAVARGLVEDKEAVQVTVDPMREDGTVVYHLKVAEADMGRVIGKQGRIAKAIRVVMRAAAVRQGEKVIVEID
;
A
#
# COMPACT_ATOMS: atom_id res chain seq x y z
N ASP A 1 16.49 -8.40 -7.51
CA ASP A 1 15.92 -7.72 -8.65
C ASP A 1 14.87 -6.72 -8.19
N VAL A 2 15.03 -5.46 -8.57
CA VAL A 2 14.18 -4.36 -8.15
C VAL A 2 12.73 -4.56 -8.61
N TYR A 3 12.52 -4.96 -9.85
CA TYR A 3 11.18 -5.15 -10.39
C TYR A 3 10.44 -6.28 -9.70
N LYS A 4 11.15 -7.33 -9.37
CA LYS A 4 10.57 -8.48 -8.67
C LYS A 4 10.13 -8.09 -7.27
N ARG A 5 10.93 -7.30 -6.56
CA ARG A 5 10.58 -6.80 -5.23
C ARG A 5 9.38 -5.86 -5.28
N GLN A 6 9.34 -4.97 -6.29
CA GLN A 6 8.22 -4.06 -6.46
C GLN A 6 6.92 -4.82 -6.74
N ARG A 7 6.97 -5.84 -7.59
CA ARG A 7 5.81 -6.67 -7.87
C ARG A 7 5.31 -7.37 -6.61
N HIS A 8 6.23 -7.93 -5.84
CA HIS A 8 5.89 -8.60 -4.59
C HIS A 8 5.23 -7.64 -3.61
N MET A 9 5.77 -6.43 -3.48
CA MET A 9 5.21 -5.41 -2.59
C MET A 9 3.82 -4.95 -3.07
N GLN A 10 3.63 -4.80 -4.39
CA GLN A 10 2.32 -4.47 -4.94
C GLN A 10 1.28 -5.53 -4.61
N GLU A 11 1.63 -6.79 -4.81
CA GLU A 11 0.73 -7.90 -4.52
C GLU A 11 0.38 -7.97 -3.04
N LEU A 12 1.35 -7.73 -2.18
CA LEU A 12 1.12 -7.71 -0.75
C LEU A 12 0.16 -6.58 -0.37
N LEU A 13 0.41 -5.37 -0.87
CA LEU A 13 -0.45 -4.23 -0.58
C LEU A 13 -1.88 -4.48 -1.07
N LEU A 14 -2.01 -5.03 -2.26
CA LEU A 14 -3.31 -5.36 -2.83
C LEU A 14 -4.05 -6.38 -1.97
N ALA A 15 -3.35 -7.42 -1.52
CA ALA A 15 -3.95 -8.46 -0.68
C ALA A 15 -4.39 -7.92 0.68
N VAL A 16 -3.55 -7.10 1.31
CA VAL A 16 -3.86 -6.50 2.61
C VAL A 16 -5.06 -5.58 2.48
N ALA A 17 -5.07 -4.70 1.47
CA ALA A 17 -6.17 -3.77 1.26
C ALA A 17 -7.48 -4.51 0.98
N ARG A 18 -7.45 -5.51 0.13
CA ARG A 18 -8.63 -6.32 -0.19
C ARG A 18 -9.20 -7.02 1.04
N GLY A 19 -8.35 -7.37 1.99
CA GLY A 19 -8.81 -7.99 3.23
C GLY A 19 -9.50 -7.04 4.18
N LEU A 20 -9.35 -5.72 3.96
CA LEU A 20 -9.83 -4.70 4.90
C LEU A 20 -10.98 -3.84 4.37
N VAL A 21 -11.30 -3.96 3.08
CA VAL A 21 -12.37 -3.17 2.45
C VAL A 21 -13.51 -4.08 2.01
N GLU A 22 -14.67 -3.48 1.77
CA GLU A 22 -15.84 -4.23 1.30
C GLU A 22 -15.82 -4.41 -0.21
N ASP A 23 -15.50 -3.36 -0.96
CA ASP A 23 -15.44 -3.42 -2.42
C ASP A 23 -14.03 -3.80 -2.86
N LYS A 24 -13.78 -5.10 -2.88
CA LYS A 24 -12.46 -5.64 -3.17
C LYS A 24 -12.02 -5.39 -4.61
N GLU A 25 -12.97 -5.34 -5.55
CA GLU A 25 -12.65 -5.16 -6.96
C GLU A 25 -12.24 -3.73 -7.29
N ALA A 26 -12.64 -2.77 -6.47
CA ALA A 26 -12.28 -1.36 -6.67
C ALA A 26 -10.86 -1.04 -6.18
N VAL A 27 -10.22 -1.96 -5.48
CA VAL A 27 -8.86 -1.73 -4.96
C VAL A 27 -7.87 -1.70 -6.11
N GLN A 28 -7.08 -0.63 -6.18
CA GLN A 28 -6.05 -0.47 -7.20
C GLN A 28 -4.76 -0.03 -6.54
N VAL A 29 -3.66 -0.58 -7.00
CA VAL A 29 -2.32 -0.21 -6.54
C VAL A 29 -1.50 0.23 -7.73
N THR A 30 -0.91 1.41 -7.64
CA THR A 30 0.04 1.89 -8.63
C THR A 30 1.36 2.21 -7.95
N VAL A 31 2.44 2.18 -8.72
CA VAL A 31 3.79 2.37 -8.21
C VAL A 31 4.46 3.47 -9.02
N ASP A 32 4.98 4.48 -8.32
CA ASP A 32 5.76 5.52 -8.97
C ASP A 32 7.17 5.01 -9.28
N PRO A 33 7.88 5.64 -10.24
CA PRO A 33 9.28 5.32 -10.45
C PRO A 33 10.10 5.53 -9.16
N MET A 34 11.09 4.67 -8.95
CA MET A 34 11.97 4.78 -7.80
C MET A 34 12.66 6.13 -7.77
N ARG A 35 12.66 6.78 -6.61
CA ARG A 35 13.35 8.05 -6.41
C ARG A 35 14.87 7.83 -6.35
N GLU A 36 15.63 8.91 -6.49
CA GLU A 36 17.09 8.84 -6.45
C GLU A 36 17.62 8.25 -5.15
N ASP A 37 16.93 8.49 -4.05
CA ASP A 37 17.32 7.97 -2.74
C ASP A 37 16.89 6.50 -2.52
N GLY A 38 16.28 5.87 -3.52
CA GLY A 38 15.82 4.50 -3.45
C GLY A 38 14.41 4.34 -2.91
N THR A 39 13.74 5.43 -2.58
CA THR A 39 12.37 5.37 -2.05
C THR A 39 11.38 5.08 -3.19
N VAL A 40 10.47 4.16 -2.93
CA VAL A 40 9.38 3.81 -3.86
C VAL A 40 8.05 4.19 -3.23
N VAL A 41 7.22 4.92 -3.96
CA VAL A 41 5.90 5.33 -3.49
C VAL A 41 4.85 4.43 -4.13
N TYR A 42 4.07 3.79 -3.28
CA TYR A 42 2.94 2.97 -3.70
C TYR A 42 1.65 3.73 -3.42
N HIS A 43 0.83 3.86 -4.43
CA HIS A 43 -0.47 4.53 -4.32
C HIS A 43 -1.55 3.48 -4.21
N LEU A 44 -2.33 3.56 -3.14
CA LEU A 44 -3.47 2.67 -2.92
C LEU A 44 -4.75 3.47 -3.14
N LYS A 45 -5.60 2.95 -4.01
CA LYS A 45 -6.91 3.51 -4.25
C LYS A 45 -7.98 2.50 -3.87
N VAL A 46 -8.97 2.94 -3.12
CA VAL A 46 -10.10 2.10 -2.72
C VAL A 46 -11.40 2.76 -3.18
N ALA A 47 -12.51 2.02 -3.11
CA ALA A 47 -13.82 2.58 -3.44
C ALA A 47 -14.12 3.78 -2.55
N GLU A 48 -14.81 4.76 -3.08
CA GLU A 48 -15.19 5.95 -2.33
C GLU A 48 -15.94 5.60 -1.06
N ALA A 49 -16.80 4.60 -1.11
CA ALA A 49 -17.55 4.14 0.04
C ALA A 49 -16.64 3.58 1.15
N ASP A 50 -15.50 3.03 0.76
CA ASP A 50 -14.53 2.48 1.72
C ASP A 50 -13.56 3.52 2.26
N MET A 51 -13.38 4.65 1.56
CA MET A 51 -12.44 5.69 1.98
C MET A 51 -12.74 6.21 3.38
N GLY A 52 -14.00 6.44 3.69
CA GLY A 52 -14.39 6.90 5.02
C GLY A 52 -13.98 5.92 6.11
N ARG A 53 -14.06 4.63 5.82
CA ARG A 53 -13.65 3.58 6.76
C ARG A 53 -12.14 3.51 6.91
N VAL A 54 -11.43 3.57 5.77
CA VAL A 54 -9.96 3.45 5.76
C VAL A 54 -9.31 4.62 6.49
N ILE A 55 -9.78 5.82 6.23
CA ILE A 55 -9.22 7.05 6.80
C ILE A 55 -9.88 7.38 8.14
N GLY A 56 -11.13 6.98 8.34
CA GLY A 56 -11.89 7.27 9.54
C GLY A 56 -11.37 6.59 10.79
N LYS A 57 -11.98 6.89 11.93
CA LYS A 57 -11.58 6.33 13.22
C LYS A 57 -10.09 6.50 13.49
N GLN A 58 -9.61 7.74 13.31
CA GLN A 58 -8.21 8.10 13.52
C GLN A 58 -7.24 7.39 12.58
N GLY A 59 -7.73 6.94 11.43
CA GLY A 59 -6.91 6.32 10.41
C GLY A 59 -6.34 4.97 10.80
N ARG A 60 -7.03 4.20 11.63
CA ARG A 60 -6.53 2.91 12.12
C ARG A 60 -6.21 1.93 11.01
N ILE A 61 -7.08 1.83 10.00
CA ILE A 61 -6.86 0.91 8.88
C ILE A 61 -5.68 1.38 8.04
N ALA A 62 -5.60 2.69 7.76
CA ALA A 62 -4.49 3.26 7.02
C ALA A 62 -3.16 3.01 7.74
N LYS A 63 -3.14 3.22 9.06
CA LYS A 63 -1.94 2.96 9.86
C LYS A 63 -1.55 1.50 9.83
N ALA A 64 -2.52 0.59 9.93
CA ALA A 64 -2.26 -0.85 9.89
C ALA A 64 -1.63 -1.25 8.55
N ILE A 65 -2.17 -0.74 7.45
CA ILE A 65 -1.62 -1.00 6.12
C ILE A 65 -0.17 -0.52 6.04
N ARG A 66 0.10 0.71 6.51
CA ARG A 66 1.45 1.27 6.47
C ARG A 66 2.42 0.48 7.32
N VAL A 67 2.00 0.01 8.48
CA VAL A 67 2.86 -0.81 9.36
C VAL A 67 3.24 -2.12 8.68
N VAL A 68 2.28 -2.81 8.09
CA VAL A 68 2.54 -4.07 7.38
C VAL A 68 3.50 -3.84 6.21
N MET A 69 3.25 -2.81 5.41
CA MET A 69 4.08 -2.53 4.25
C MET A 69 5.49 -2.11 4.64
N ARG A 70 5.62 -1.32 5.71
CA ARG A 70 6.93 -0.92 6.20
C ARG A 70 7.73 -2.11 6.70
N ALA A 71 7.10 -3.01 7.44
CA ALA A 71 7.75 -4.21 7.93
C ALA A 71 8.26 -5.08 6.78
N ALA A 72 7.43 -5.28 5.76
CA ALA A 72 7.83 -6.04 4.57
C ALA A 72 8.97 -5.35 3.82
N ALA A 73 8.93 -4.02 3.71
CA ALA A 73 9.96 -3.25 3.03
C ALA A 73 11.30 -3.39 3.72
N VAL A 74 11.33 -3.32 5.05
CA VAL A 74 12.56 -3.48 5.83
C VAL A 74 13.17 -4.85 5.56
N ARG A 75 12.35 -5.90 5.51
CA ARG A 75 12.84 -7.26 5.25
C ARG A 75 13.46 -7.41 3.87
N GLN A 76 13.02 -6.59 2.90
CA GLN A 76 13.54 -6.65 1.54
C GLN A 76 14.58 -5.57 1.25
N GLY A 77 14.93 -4.77 2.24
CA GLY A 77 15.90 -3.71 2.07
C GLY A 77 15.40 -2.55 1.22
N GLU A 78 14.10 -2.33 1.19
CA GLU A 78 13.49 -1.22 0.44
C GLU A 78 13.03 -0.09 1.36
N LYS A 79 12.97 1.11 0.80
CA LYS A 79 12.34 2.27 1.44
C LYS A 79 11.02 2.49 0.73
N VAL A 80 9.93 2.41 1.48
CA VAL A 80 8.59 2.43 0.90
C VAL A 80 7.72 3.47 1.59
N ILE A 81 6.98 4.21 0.78
CA ILE A 81 5.92 5.11 1.25
C ILE A 81 4.62 4.61 0.65
N VAL A 82 3.56 4.56 1.45
CA VAL A 82 2.23 4.19 0.97
C VAL A 82 1.32 5.41 1.09
N GLU A 83 0.80 5.85 -0.04
CA GLU A 83 -0.19 6.92 -0.10
C GLU A 83 -1.55 6.32 -0.41
N ILE A 84 -2.55 6.73 0.35
CA ILE A 84 -3.91 6.24 0.22
C ILE A 84 -4.79 7.38 -0.31
N ASP A 85 -5.33 7.16 -1.51
CA ASP A 85 -6.18 8.15 -2.20
C ASP A 85 -7.65 7.75 -2.16
#